data_c7e6e8273ba8a06997eb3e460dbea91b
#
_entry.id   c7e6e8273ba8a06997eb3e460dbea91b
#
_cell.length_a   1.000
_cell.length_b   1.000
_cell.length_c   1.000
_cell.angle_alpha   90.00
_cell.angle_beta   90.00
_cell.angle_gamma   90.00
#
_symmetry.space_group_name_H-M   'P 1'
#
loop_
_entity.id
_entity.type
_entity.pdbx_description
1 polymer ?
#
loop_
_entity_poly.entity_id
_entity_poly.type
_entity_poly.pdbx_seq_one_letter_code
_entity_poly.pdbx_strand_id
1 'polypeptide(L)'
;MNRLNCLAAAGALCALFVQPVFAQTVKVTPLGGIDGEFCAQDRALVFEDPNGTRVLYDPGHTVAGGGDPRLGRIDVILLSHMHNDHLGEAHIKAAGAGTCAKPDISVATPQSNVVDIALAKKSKIVTGSEMPPFFAARLKAGGGDPANSMLARFGGSVTVGGVKIATVAALHSNGVDPLFIEGELGKEMKAAGLAGDVGPATGYVLRFSNGLVAYLSGDTGILADQQLVVRDYYHASLVVMNMGDGFTTGPAEAAYVVNELVKPASVIPSHANEIGTVDGKLRPGSKTEAFVKAVKMPAYVPLSGHTMEFDAAGKCAAGC
;
A
#
# COMPACT_ATOMS: atom_id res chain seq x y z
N MET A 1 -79.59 35.14 -9.07
CA MET A 1 -78.29 35.72 -9.38
C MET A 1 -77.22 34.87 -8.72
N ASN A 2 -76.74 33.86 -9.45
CA ASN A 2 -75.75 32.92 -8.93
C ASN A 2 -74.33 33.33 -9.43
N ARG A 3 -73.43 33.52 -8.49
CA ARG A 3 -72.01 33.74 -8.81
C ARG A 3 -71.28 32.41 -8.69
N LEU A 4 -70.78 31.89 -9.79
CA LEU A 4 -69.81 30.78 -9.85
C LEU A 4 -68.41 31.33 -9.44
N ASN A 5 -67.83 30.74 -8.42
CA ASN A 5 -66.41 30.90 -8.07
C ASN A 5 -65.62 29.81 -8.76
N CYS A 6 -64.75 30.18 -9.71
CA CYS A 6 -63.71 29.28 -10.27
C CYS A 6 -62.50 29.28 -9.35
N LEU A 7 -62.21 28.13 -8.72
CA LEU A 7 -60.91 27.86 -8.07
C LEU A 7 -59.90 27.39 -9.13
N ALA A 8 -58.88 28.19 -9.35
CA ALA A 8 -57.70 27.75 -10.15
C ALA A 8 -56.76 27.00 -9.24
N ALA A 9 -56.56 25.70 -9.48
CA ALA A 9 -55.54 24.89 -8.81
C ALA A 9 -54.19 25.08 -9.54
N ALA A 10 -53.25 25.74 -8.89
CA ALA A 10 -51.87 25.85 -9.36
C ALA A 10 -51.12 24.59 -8.97
N GLY A 11 -50.85 23.68 -9.93
CA GLY A 11 -49.99 22.52 -9.76
C GLY A 11 -48.52 22.94 -9.76
N ALA A 12 -47.87 22.85 -8.57
CA ALA A 12 -46.42 23.00 -8.47
C ALA A 12 -45.72 21.73 -9.00
N LEU A 13 -45.05 21.81 -10.12
CA LEU A 13 -44.16 20.75 -10.63
C LEU A 13 -42.86 20.81 -9.84
N CYS A 14 -42.67 19.89 -8.86
CA CYS A 14 -41.37 19.66 -8.24
C CYS A 14 -40.46 18.94 -9.24
N ALA A 15 -39.57 19.67 -9.90
CA ALA A 15 -38.47 19.10 -10.68
C ALA A 15 -37.46 18.48 -9.68
N LEU A 16 -37.44 17.16 -9.60
CA LEU A 16 -36.40 16.42 -8.90
C LEU A 16 -35.11 16.56 -9.71
N PHE A 17 -34.22 17.45 -9.28
CA PHE A 17 -32.85 17.49 -9.75
C PHE A 17 -32.13 16.24 -9.26
N VAL A 18 -32.04 15.20 -10.11
CA VAL A 18 -31.13 14.07 -9.90
C VAL A 18 -29.73 14.62 -10.14
N GLN A 19 -29.03 14.96 -9.05
CA GLN A 19 -27.62 15.26 -9.13
C GLN A 19 -26.87 13.99 -9.56
N PRO A 20 -25.94 14.05 -10.52
CA PRO A 20 -25.12 12.91 -10.85
C PRO A 20 -24.33 12.52 -9.58
N VAL A 21 -24.63 11.36 -9.03
CA VAL A 21 -23.78 10.74 -8.00
C VAL A 21 -22.50 10.35 -8.72
N PHE A 22 -21.48 11.17 -8.66
CA PHE A 22 -20.15 10.75 -9.08
C PHE A 22 -19.81 9.50 -8.27
N ALA A 23 -19.50 8.41 -8.96
CA ALA A 23 -19.08 7.18 -8.32
C ALA A 23 -17.85 7.52 -7.44
N GLN A 24 -17.98 7.29 -6.13
CA GLN A 24 -16.88 7.54 -5.20
C GLN A 24 -15.76 6.55 -5.50
N THR A 25 -14.58 7.04 -5.83
CA THR A 25 -13.40 6.24 -6.16
C THR A 25 -12.40 6.22 -5.02
N VAL A 26 -11.63 5.13 -4.91
CA VAL A 26 -10.42 5.08 -4.10
C VAL A 26 -9.27 5.54 -4.97
N LYS A 27 -8.50 6.51 -4.48
CA LYS A 27 -7.29 6.98 -5.15
C LYS A 27 -6.09 6.17 -4.69
N VAL A 28 -5.23 5.80 -5.62
CA VAL A 28 -3.95 5.11 -5.36
C VAL A 28 -2.83 5.92 -6.00
N THR A 29 -1.95 6.47 -5.15
CA THR A 29 -0.83 7.30 -5.61
C THR A 29 0.49 6.61 -5.23
N PRO A 30 1.29 6.15 -6.21
CA PRO A 30 2.63 5.64 -5.96
C PRO A 30 3.59 6.76 -5.53
N LEU A 31 4.49 6.45 -4.58
CA LEU A 31 5.52 7.37 -4.09
C LEU A 31 6.92 6.78 -4.34
N GLY A 32 7.30 6.72 -5.60
CA GLY A 32 8.59 6.22 -6.03
C GLY A 32 9.74 7.26 -5.93
N GLY A 33 10.93 6.84 -6.33
CA GLY A 33 12.13 7.68 -6.29
C GLY A 33 12.13 8.77 -7.36
N ILE A 34 11.66 8.48 -8.56
CA ILE A 34 11.65 9.40 -9.73
C ILE A 34 10.22 9.59 -10.21
N ASP A 35 9.78 10.83 -10.29
CA ASP A 35 8.43 11.17 -10.74
C ASP A 35 8.16 10.70 -12.18
N GLY A 36 6.98 10.14 -12.41
CA GLY A 36 6.58 9.56 -13.71
C GLY A 36 7.21 8.20 -14.05
N GLU A 37 8.02 7.62 -13.14
CA GLU A 37 8.69 6.34 -13.38
C GLU A 37 8.29 5.27 -12.34
N PHE A 38 8.53 4.00 -12.69
CA PHE A 38 8.51 2.86 -11.78
C PHE A 38 9.92 2.30 -11.64
N CYS A 39 10.54 2.56 -10.49
CA CYS A 39 11.96 2.36 -10.25
C CYS A 39 12.26 1.14 -9.35
N ALA A 40 13.54 0.76 -9.29
CA ALA A 40 14.00 -0.45 -8.61
C ALA A 40 13.64 -0.51 -7.11
N GLN A 41 13.60 0.63 -6.43
CA GLN A 41 13.33 0.69 -4.99
C GLN A 41 11.90 1.13 -4.63
N ASP A 42 11.01 1.25 -5.64
CA ASP A 42 9.66 1.73 -5.41
C ASP A 42 8.78 0.65 -4.74
N ARG A 43 8.26 0.98 -3.56
CA ARG A 43 7.40 0.14 -2.72
C ARG A 43 6.14 0.87 -2.30
N ALA A 44 6.28 2.19 -2.03
CA ALA A 44 5.28 2.99 -1.34
C ALA A 44 4.06 3.31 -2.19
N LEU A 45 2.88 3.06 -1.61
CA LEU A 45 1.60 3.47 -2.18
C LEU A 45 0.78 4.22 -1.12
N VAL A 46 0.16 5.33 -1.51
CA VAL A 46 -0.88 6.00 -0.72
C VAL A 46 -2.23 5.66 -1.28
N PHE A 47 -3.09 5.08 -0.46
CA PHE A 47 -4.51 4.89 -0.75
C PHE A 47 -5.32 5.99 -0.06
N GLU A 48 -6.24 6.61 -0.78
CA GLU A 48 -7.17 7.59 -0.21
C GLU A 48 -8.60 7.10 -0.41
N ASP A 49 -9.25 6.81 0.72
CA ASP A 49 -10.66 6.43 0.78
C ASP A 49 -11.55 7.61 0.42
N PRO A 50 -12.72 7.42 -0.19
CA PRO A 50 -13.65 8.53 -0.50
C PRO A 50 -14.04 9.40 0.70
N ASN A 51 -13.99 8.86 1.93
CA ASN A 51 -14.24 9.63 3.14
C ASN A 51 -13.03 10.47 3.60
N GLY A 52 -11.91 10.42 2.85
CA GLY A 52 -10.68 11.14 3.12
C GLY A 52 -9.69 10.42 4.03
N THR A 53 -9.93 9.18 4.46
CA THR A 53 -8.93 8.38 5.19
C THR A 53 -7.76 8.03 4.28
N ARG A 54 -6.52 8.31 4.70
CA ARG A 54 -5.31 8.07 3.91
C ARG A 54 -4.44 7.00 4.55
N VAL A 55 -4.14 5.97 3.76
CA VAL A 55 -3.35 4.79 4.14
C VAL A 55 -2.05 4.82 3.37
N LEU A 56 -0.91 4.84 4.06
CA LEU A 56 0.42 4.68 3.47
C LEU A 56 0.85 3.22 3.64
N TYR A 57 1.22 2.59 2.55
CA TYR A 57 1.69 1.21 2.52
C TYR A 57 3.18 1.15 2.19
N ASP A 58 3.96 0.39 2.96
CA ASP A 58 5.39 0.11 2.80
C ASP A 58 6.21 1.32 2.34
N PRO A 59 6.40 2.36 3.18
CA PRO A 59 7.08 3.59 2.77
C PRO A 59 8.53 3.37 2.31
N GLY A 60 9.22 2.38 2.84
CA GLY A 60 10.56 1.97 2.43
C GLY A 60 11.55 3.12 2.30
N HIS A 61 12.34 3.06 1.23
CA HIS A 61 13.42 4.02 0.98
C HIS A 61 12.98 5.23 0.15
N THR A 62 11.86 5.17 -0.59
CA THR A 62 11.50 6.19 -1.59
C THR A 62 10.55 7.27 -1.09
N VAL A 63 10.11 7.19 0.16
CA VAL A 63 9.46 8.29 0.87
C VAL A 63 10.50 9.07 1.65
N ALA A 64 10.61 10.37 1.42
CA ALA A 64 11.63 11.25 1.98
C ALA A 64 11.31 11.68 3.43
N GLY A 65 11.06 10.69 4.31
CA GLY A 65 10.73 10.93 5.71
C GLY A 65 9.38 11.59 5.94
N GLY A 66 9.11 11.96 7.20
CA GLY A 66 7.87 12.63 7.58
C GLY A 66 7.66 14.02 6.97
N GLY A 67 8.73 14.64 6.45
CA GLY A 67 8.70 15.92 5.75
C GLY A 67 8.37 15.83 4.25
N ASP A 68 8.22 14.64 3.69
CA ASP A 68 7.92 14.46 2.27
C ASP A 68 6.59 15.17 1.90
N PRO A 69 6.63 16.17 0.99
CA PRO A 69 5.44 16.96 0.67
C PRO A 69 4.33 16.13 -0.03
N ARG A 70 4.68 15.00 -0.65
CA ARG A 70 3.74 14.09 -1.33
C ARG A 70 2.81 13.37 -0.35
N LEU A 71 3.22 13.21 0.91
CA LEU A 71 2.43 12.50 1.93
C LEU A 71 1.14 13.22 2.29
N GLY A 72 1.16 14.55 2.45
CA GLY A 72 0.04 15.26 3.07
C GLY A 72 -0.27 14.71 4.47
N ARG A 73 -1.57 14.55 4.80
CA ARG A 73 -2.03 13.82 5.98
C ARG A 73 -1.94 12.32 5.73
N ILE A 74 -1.48 11.56 6.70
CA ILE A 74 -1.54 10.09 6.73
C ILE A 74 -2.22 9.67 8.03
N ASP A 75 -3.28 8.88 7.94
CA ASP A 75 -4.04 8.42 9.11
C ASP A 75 -3.48 7.10 9.65
N VAL A 76 -3.00 6.24 8.74
CA VAL A 76 -2.43 4.93 9.10
C VAL A 76 -1.32 4.53 8.13
N ILE A 77 -0.30 3.88 8.68
CA ILE A 77 0.79 3.24 7.94
C ILE A 77 0.66 1.73 8.11
N LEU A 78 0.76 1.01 7.00
CA LEU A 78 0.82 -0.45 6.96
C LEU A 78 2.24 -0.86 6.58
N LEU A 79 2.81 -1.79 7.35
CA LEU A 79 4.09 -2.40 7.03
C LEU A 79 3.92 -3.90 6.87
N SER A 80 4.31 -4.43 5.73
CA SER A 80 4.20 -5.86 5.43
C SER A 80 5.16 -6.71 6.24
N HIS A 81 6.41 -6.28 6.40
CA HIS A 81 7.46 -6.98 7.13
C HIS A 81 8.65 -6.06 7.42
N MET A 82 9.64 -6.55 8.19
CA MET A 82 10.71 -5.75 8.79
C MET A 82 11.97 -5.61 7.92
N HIS A 83 11.96 -6.03 6.66
CA HIS A 83 13.12 -5.81 5.79
C HIS A 83 13.32 -4.31 5.51
N ASN A 84 14.57 -3.95 5.34
CA ASN A 84 15.01 -2.55 5.27
C ASN A 84 14.35 -1.77 4.12
N ASP A 85 14.15 -2.39 2.96
CA ASP A 85 13.52 -1.77 1.79
C ASP A 85 12.01 -1.52 1.95
N HIS A 86 11.37 -2.04 3.02
CA HIS A 86 9.99 -1.73 3.43
C HIS A 86 9.93 -0.87 4.69
N LEU A 87 10.75 -1.20 5.71
CA LEU A 87 10.81 -0.47 6.98
C LEU A 87 11.52 0.89 6.85
N GLY A 88 12.58 0.94 6.02
CA GLY A 88 13.41 2.12 5.79
C GLY A 88 14.39 2.40 6.93
N GLU A 89 15.60 1.83 6.90
CA GLU A 89 16.74 2.21 7.75
C GLU A 89 17.39 3.51 7.25
N ALA A 90 17.10 3.85 6.01
CA ALA A 90 17.46 5.09 5.34
C ALA A 90 16.42 5.43 4.28
N HIS A 91 16.38 6.67 3.84
CA HIS A 91 15.50 7.09 2.76
C HIS A 91 16.19 8.07 1.80
N ILE A 92 15.52 8.33 0.66
CA ILE A 92 15.99 9.33 -0.32
C ILE A 92 16.03 10.72 0.33
N LYS A 93 17.00 11.51 -0.07
CA LYS A 93 17.15 12.90 0.40
C LYS A 93 15.94 13.77 0.02
N ALA A 94 15.42 13.57 -1.16
CA ALA A 94 14.19 14.21 -1.68
C ALA A 94 13.64 13.39 -2.84
N ALA A 95 12.37 13.56 -3.19
CA ALA A 95 11.81 13.05 -4.44
C ALA A 95 12.63 13.56 -5.63
N GLY A 96 12.96 12.66 -6.56
CA GLY A 96 13.83 12.95 -7.70
C GLY A 96 15.33 12.91 -7.41
N ALA A 97 15.76 12.63 -6.17
CA ALA A 97 17.18 12.54 -5.86
C ALA A 97 17.79 11.21 -6.34
N GLY A 98 18.86 11.29 -7.13
CA GLY A 98 19.54 10.13 -7.72
C GLY A 98 19.00 9.76 -9.09
N THR A 99 18.94 8.45 -9.37
CA THR A 99 18.40 7.89 -10.62
C THR A 99 17.43 6.74 -10.32
N CYS A 100 16.65 6.33 -11.31
CA CYS A 100 15.73 5.20 -11.19
C CYS A 100 16.42 3.87 -10.80
N ALA A 101 17.67 3.66 -11.29
CA ALA A 101 18.49 2.51 -10.91
C ALA A 101 19.15 2.65 -9.53
N LYS A 102 19.50 3.89 -9.15
CA LYS A 102 20.24 4.20 -7.93
C LYS A 102 19.72 5.50 -7.32
N PRO A 103 18.58 5.44 -6.59
CA PRO A 103 18.09 6.60 -5.84
C PRO A 103 19.11 7.02 -4.77
N ASP A 104 19.13 8.30 -4.42
CA ASP A 104 20.02 8.84 -3.36
C ASP A 104 19.45 8.53 -1.98
N ILE A 105 19.65 7.30 -1.52
CA ILE A 105 19.22 6.80 -0.20
C ILE A 105 20.34 7.13 0.82
N SER A 106 20.51 8.41 1.14
CA SER A 106 21.60 8.89 2.00
C SER A 106 21.16 9.40 3.36
N VAL A 107 19.87 9.48 3.63
CA VAL A 107 19.34 9.96 4.91
C VAL A 107 19.05 8.77 5.82
N ALA A 108 19.94 8.53 6.79
CA ALA A 108 19.77 7.47 7.77
C ALA A 108 18.61 7.76 8.74
N THR A 109 17.83 6.75 9.08
CA THR A 109 16.69 6.81 10.00
C THR A 109 16.87 5.79 11.13
N PRO A 110 17.53 6.16 12.24
CA PRO A 110 17.83 5.23 13.33
C PRO A 110 16.59 4.58 13.97
N GLN A 111 15.43 5.26 13.90
CA GLN A 111 14.15 4.72 14.38
C GLN A 111 13.37 3.96 13.31
N SER A 112 13.73 4.05 12.07
CA SER A 112 13.11 3.67 10.80
C SER A 112 12.23 4.77 10.18
N ASN A 113 12.16 4.78 8.85
CA ASN A 113 11.33 5.74 8.10
C ASN A 113 9.84 5.61 8.47
N VAL A 114 9.35 4.38 8.71
CA VAL A 114 7.98 4.12 9.19
C VAL A 114 7.69 4.88 10.49
N VAL A 115 8.60 4.82 11.47
CA VAL A 115 8.42 5.50 12.76
C VAL A 115 8.53 7.01 12.61
N ASP A 116 9.50 7.51 11.84
CA ASP A 116 9.70 8.94 11.62
C ASP A 116 8.48 9.58 10.95
N ILE A 117 7.90 8.90 9.94
CA ILE A 117 6.66 9.34 9.30
C ILE A 117 5.49 9.31 10.30
N ALA A 118 5.36 8.21 11.08
CA ALA A 118 4.28 8.08 12.05
C ALA A 118 4.30 9.17 13.12
N LEU A 119 5.49 9.52 13.63
CA LEU A 119 5.67 10.62 14.59
C LEU A 119 5.31 11.98 13.96
N ALA A 120 5.83 12.27 12.76
CA ALA A 120 5.61 13.54 12.08
C ALA A 120 4.14 13.76 11.69
N LYS A 121 3.44 12.70 11.26
CA LYS A 121 2.03 12.76 10.81
C LYS A 121 1.03 12.42 11.93
N LYS A 122 1.50 11.97 13.10
CA LYS A 122 0.67 11.44 14.20
C LYS A 122 -0.20 10.27 13.74
N SER A 123 0.35 9.44 12.84
CA SER A 123 -0.33 8.32 12.23
C SER A 123 -0.38 7.12 13.16
N LYS A 124 -1.35 6.24 12.96
CA LYS A 124 -1.32 4.87 13.48
C LYS A 124 -0.38 4.01 12.63
N ILE A 125 0.21 2.98 13.24
CA ILE A 125 0.93 1.91 12.54
C ILE A 125 0.15 0.63 12.78
N VAL A 126 -0.31 -0.04 11.72
CA VAL A 126 -1.02 -1.32 11.82
C VAL A 126 -0.14 -2.40 11.23
N THR A 127 0.21 -3.39 12.05
CA THR A 127 1.04 -4.53 11.67
C THR A 127 0.48 -5.84 12.18
N GLY A 128 0.91 -6.94 11.55
CA GLY A 128 0.65 -8.30 12.00
C GLY A 128 1.75 -8.83 12.91
N SER A 129 1.71 -10.15 13.16
CA SER A 129 2.75 -10.93 13.86
C SER A 129 3.15 -10.35 15.22
N GLU A 130 4.43 -10.30 15.54
CA GLU A 130 4.98 -9.72 16.78
C GLU A 130 5.66 -8.35 16.55
N MET A 131 5.35 -7.69 15.41
CA MET A 131 5.90 -6.36 15.08
C MET A 131 5.39 -5.21 15.98
N PRO A 132 4.14 -5.20 16.49
CA PRO A 132 3.61 -4.05 17.22
C PRO A 132 4.42 -3.62 18.45
N PRO A 133 4.98 -4.51 19.29
CA PRO A 133 5.81 -4.10 20.42
C PRO A 133 7.06 -3.29 20.03
N PHE A 134 7.68 -3.63 18.88
CA PHE A 134 8.79 -2.88 18.32
C PHE A 134 8.39 -1.43 18.01
N PHE A 135 7.28 -1.23 17.31
CA PHE A 135 6.81 0.12 16.96
C PHE A 135 6.32 0.90 18.16
N ALA A 136 5.63 0.25 19.12
CA ALA A 136 5.19 0.89 20.37
C ALA A 136 6.37 1.45 21.17
N ALA A 137 7.46 0.67 21.30
CA ALA A 137 8.66 1.11 21.99
C ALA A 137 9.30 2.33 21.30
N ARG A 138 9.40 2.32 19.97
CA ARG A 138 10.03 3.38 19.20
C ARG A 138 9.18 4.65 19.13
N LEU A 139 7.86 4.52 19.00
CA LEU A 139 6.94 5.65 19.10
C LEU A 139 7.09 6.35 20.46
N LYS A 140 7.13 5.56 21.55
CA LYS A 140 7.35 6.08 22.92
C LYS A 140 8.70 6.80 23.04
N ALA A 141 9.78 6.20 22.53
CA ALA A 141 11.13 6.79 22.55
C ALA A 141 11.19 8.11 21.76
N GLY A 142 10.44 8.22 20.67
CA GLY A 142 10.31 9.45 19.85
C GLY A 142 9.30 10.46 20.39
N GLY A 143 8.73 10.26 21.58
CA GLY A 143 7.75 11.18 22.21
C GLY A 143 6.32 11.05 21.65
N GLY A 144 6.04 10.02 20.87
CA GLY A 144 4.70 9.69 20.36
C GLY A 144 3.92 8.78 21.32
N ASP A 145 2.66 8.50 20.94
CA ASP A 145 1.78 7.61 21.69
C ASP A 145 2.04 6.14 21.27
N PRO A 146 2.51 5.25 22.18
CA PRO A 146 2.70 3.84 21.88
C PRO A 146 1.39 3.11 21.50
N ALA A 147 0.22 3.63 21.91
CA ALA A 147 -1.08 3.07 21.53
C ALA A 147 -1.39 3.25 20.02
N ASN A 148 -0.65 4.09 19.32
CA ASN A 148 -0.74 4.19 17.88
C ASN A 148 -0.12 2.98 17.15
N SER A 149 0.63 2.11 17.81
CA SER A 149 1.04 0.81 17.29
C SER A 149 -0.04 -0.22 17.53
N MET A 150 -0.75 -0.61 16.46
CA MET A 150 -1.95 -1.46 16.51
C MET A 150 -1.67 -2.83 15.93
N LEU A 151 -2.14 -3.86 16.60
CA LEU A 151 -2.06 -5.24 16.13
C LEU A 151 -3.31 -5.62 15.33
N ALA A 152 -3.10 -6.17 14.14
CA ALA A 152 -4.10 -6.95 13.40
C ALA A 152 -3.53 -8.35 13.16
N ARG A 153 -4.01 -9.37 13.91
CA ARG A 153 -3.57 -10.75 13.70
C ARG A 153 -4.31 -11.39 12.52
N PHE A 154 -3.72 -12.42 11.94
CA PHE A 154 -4.34 -13.20 10.85
C PHE A 154 -5.74 -13.67 11.23
N GLY A 155 -6.70 -13.42 10.34
CA GLY A 155 -8.13 -13.65 10.59
C GLY A 155 -8.83 -12.54 11.39
N GLY A 156 -8.08 -11.60 11.99
CA GLY A 156 -8.60 -10.41 12.63
C GLY A 156 -8.60 -9.18 11.71
N SER A 157 -9.16 -8.09 12.20
CA SER A 157 -9.14 -6.80 11.51
C SER A 157 -9.23 -5.64 12.48
N VAL A 158 -8.72 -4.49 12.06
CA VAL A 158 -8.92 -3.19 12.70
C VAL A 158 -9.55 -2.22 11.72
N THR A 159 -10.18 -1.15 12.23
CA THR A 159 -10.74 -0.10 11.38
C THR A 159 -10.10 1.23 11.73
N VAL A 160 -9.61 1.94 10.74
CA VAL A 160 -9.09 3.30 10.86
C VAL A 160 -9.85 4.19 9.89
N GLY A 161 -10.52 5.22 10.42
CA GLY A 161 -11.44 6.02 9.61
C GLY A 161 -12.54 5.15 8.98
N GLY A 162 -12.66 5.17 7.65
CA GLY A 162 -13.61 4.31 6.91
C GLY A 162 -13.01 3.03 6.35
N VAL A 163 -11.71 2.78 6.57
CA VAL A 163 -11.02 1.63 5.98
C VAL A 163 -10.90 0.50 6.99
N LYS A 164 -11.46 -0.66 6.64
CA LYS A 164 -11.26 -1.90 7.40
C LYS A 164 -10.02 -2.61 6.88
N ILE A 165 -9.08 -2.89 7.78
CA ILE A 165 -7.76 -3.46 7.51
C ILE A 165 -7.71 -4.85 8.12
N ALA A 166 -7.63 -5.87 7.30
CA ALA A 166 -7.40 -7.25 7.71
C ALA A 166 -6.01 -7.71 7.28
N THR A 167 -5.42 -8.65 8.01
CA THR A 167 -4.13 -9.26 7.69
C THR A 167 -4.30 -10.69 7.19
N VAL A 168 -3.49 -11.06 6.21
CA VAL A 168 -3.39 -12.40 5.66
C VAL A 168 -1.92 -12.82 5.64
N ALA A 169 -1.65 -14.12 5.57
CA ALA A 169 -0.28 -14.63 5.53
C ALA A 169 0.43 -14.20 4.24
N ALA A 170 1.70 -13.86 4.36
CA ALA A 170 2.64 -13.77 3.25
C ALA A 170 3.79 -14.77 3.48
N LEU A 171 4.18 -15.50 2.43
CA LEU A 171 5.24 -16.50 2.49
C LEU A 171 6.59 -15.82 2.27
N HIS A 172 7.13 -15.24 3.32
CA HIS A 172 8.40 -14.52 3.30
C HIS A 172 9.02 -14.49 4.70
N SER A 173 10.33 -14.25 4.78
CA SER A 173 11.02 -14.03 6.06
C SER A 173 10.64 -12.66 6.63
N ASN A 174 10.70 -12.53 7.97
CA ASN A 174 10.35 -11.28 8.66
C ASN A 174 11.39 -10.99 9.76
N GLY A 175 12.63 -10.84 9.33
CA GLY A 175 13.77 -10.59 10.20
C GLY A 175 13.99 -9.10 10.47
N VAL A 176 14.19 -8.75 11.73
CA VAL A 176 14.65 -7.42 12.13
C VAL A 176 16.17 -7.37 11.99
N ASP A 177 16.67 -6.42 11.20
CA ASP A 177 18.12 -6.20 11.09
C ASP A 177 18.70 -5.84 12.48
N PRO A 178 19.84 -6.43 12.90
CA PRO A 178 20.55 -6.08 14.13
C PRO A 178 20.84 -4.58 14.30
N LEU A 179 20.87 -3.82 13.22
CA LEU A 179 20.95 -2.34 13.24
C LEU A 179 19.86 -1.71 14.12
N PHE A 180 18.68 -2.33 14.16
CA PHE A 180 17.54 -1.88 14.97
C PHE A 180 17.50 -2.50 16.38
N ILE A 181 18.48 -3.33 16.75
CA ILE A 181 18.58 -3.96 18.09
C ILE A 181 19.65 -3.25 18.88
N GLU A 182 19.25 -2.52 19.91
CA GLU A 182 20.16 -1.70 20.71
C GLU A 182 21.05 -2.54 21.64
N GLY A 183 22.21 -1.96 22.03
CA GLY A 183 23.12 -2.52 23.01
C GLY A 183 23.99 -3.66 22.47
N GLU A 184 24.52 -4.49 23.39
CA GLU A 184 25.47 -5.57 23.08
C GLU A 184 24.81 -6.68 22.27
N LEU A 185 23.54 -6.98 22.52
CA LEU A 185 22.79 -8.01 21.78
C LEU A 185 22.81 -7.76 20.29
N GLY A 186 22.50 -6.51 19.83
CA GLY A 186 22.53 -6.17 18.40
C GLY A 186 23.90 -6.33 17.77
N LYS A 187 24.97 -5.98 18.50
CA LYS A 187 26.35 -6.18 18.05
C LYS A 187 26.71 -7.65 17.88
N GLU A 188 26.34 -8.46 18.87
CA GLU A 188 26.60 -9.91 18.84
C GLU A 188 25.82 -10.58 17.72
N MET A 189 24.53 -10.26 17.54
CA MET A 189 23.71 -10.78 16.45
C MET A 189 24.29 -10.40 15.09
N LYS A 190 24.71 -9.14 14.91
CA LYS A 190 25.35 -8.68 13.67
C LYS A 190 26.65 -9.44 13.40
N ALA A 191 27.49 -9.62 14.42
CA ALA A 191 28.75 -10.36 14.30
C ALA A 191 28.52 -11.84 13.95
N ALA A 192 27.43 -12.43 14.45
CA ALA A 192 27.02 -13.81 14.18
C ALA A 192 26.26 -13.99 12.85
N GLY A 193 25.93 -12.90 12.13
CA GLY A 193 25.12 -12.96 10.91
C GLY A 193 23.66 -13.36 11.17
N LEU A 194 23.12 -13.03 12.35
CA LEU A 194 21.76 -13.35 12.76
C LEU A 194 20.85 -12.13 12.67
N ALA A 195 19.55 -12.36 12.45
CA ALA A 195 18.49 -11.35 12.56
C ALA A 195 17.46 -11.79 13.60
N GLY A 196 16.71 -10.83 14.15
CA GLY A 196 15.60 -11.14 15.06
C GLY A 196 14.35 -11.49 14.25
N ASP A 197 13.75 -12.66 14.52
CA ASP A 197 12.46 -13.01 13.88
C ASP A 197 11.30 -12.41 14.68
N VAL A 198 10.34 -11.79 14.00
CA VAL A 198 9.12 -11.20 14.58
C VAL A 198 7.84 -11.88 14.06
N GLY A 199 7.94 -13.12 13.62
CA GLY A 199 6.84 -13.92 13.12
C GLY A 199 6.59 -13.72 11.62
N PRO A 200 5.55 -14.36 11.06
CA PRO A 200 5.31 -14.35 9.61
C PRO A 200 5.15 -12.96 9.01
N ALA A 201 5.65 -12.76 7.80
CA ALA A 201 5.36 -11.58 7.00
C ALA A 201 3.85 -11.47 6.69
N THR A 202 3.38 -10.27 6.39
CA THR A 202 1.97 -9.92 6.37
C THR A 202 1.57 -9.35 5.02
N GLY A 203 0.56 -9.95 4.38
CA GLY A 203 -0.25 -9.29 3.36
C GLY A 203 -1.44 -8.58 4.01
N TYR A 204 -2.04 -7.62 3.30
CA TYR A 204 -3.21 -6.88 3.78
C TYR A 204 -4.39 -7.00 2.84
N VAL A 205 -5.60 -7.05 3.41
CA VAL A 205 -6.84 -6.87 2.68
C VAL A 205 -7.55 -5.64 3.23
N LEU A 206 -7.69 -4.63 2.37
CA LEU A 206 -8.32 -3.36 2.69
C LEU A 206 -9.73 -3.32 2.10
N ARG A 207 -10.73 -3.04 2.93
CA ARG A 207 -12.09 -2.74 2.46
C ARG A 207 -12.35 -1.26 2.67
N PHE A 208 -12.57 -0.56 1.58
CA PHE A 208 -12.83 0.88 1.53
C PHE A 208 -14.32 1.19 1.65
N SER A 209 -14.65 2.45 1.94
CA SER A 209 -16.03 2.91 2.17
C SER A 209 -16.91 2.81 0.93
N ASN A 210 -16.34 2.88 -0.29
CA ASN A 210 -17.08 2.65 -1.54
C ASN A 210 -17.35 1.18 -1.85
N GLY A 211 -16.81 0.24 -1.05
CA GLY A 211 -16.95 -1.19 -1.25
C GLY A 211 -15.77 -1.86 -1.98
N LEU A 212 -14.80 -1.11 -2.50
CA LEU A 212 -13.58 -1.68 -3.06
C LEU A 212 -12.87 -2.55 -2.04
N VAL A 213 -12.41 -3.72 -2.46
CA VAL A 213 -11.54 -4.61 -1.67
C VAL A 213 -10.21 -4.76 -2.39
N ALA A 214 -9.14 -4.26 -1.76
CA ALA A 214 -7.79 -4.36 -2.28
C ALA A 214 -6.95 -5.36 -1.47
N TYR A 215 -6.23 -6.23 -2.16
CA TYR A 215 -5.19 -7.09 -1.58
C TYR A 215 -3.82 -6.52 -1.87
N LEU A 216 -3.04 -6.29 -0.82
CA LEU A 216 -1.64 -5.87 -0.88
C LEU A 216 -0.81 -7.08 -0.47
N SER A 217 -0.05 -7.64 -1.41
CA SER A 217 0.60 -8.94 -1.20
C SER A 217 1.71 -8.92 -0.14
N GLY A 218 2.34 -7.79 0.09
CA GLY A 218 3.66 -7.75 0.71
C GLY A 218 4.65 -8.50 -0.15
N ASP A 219 5.79 -8.83 0.40
CA ASP A 219 6.70 -9.79 -0.20
C ASP A 219 6.20 -11.20 0.09
N THR A 220 5.95 -11.97 -0.96
CA THR A 220 5.37 -13.31 -0.80
C THR A 220 5.74 -14.26 -1.93
N GLY A 221 5.71 -15.55 -1.62
CA GLY A 221 5.60 -16.63 -2.58
C GLY A 221 4.14 -16.94 -2.94
N ILE A 222 3.93 -18.12 -3.56
CA ILE A 222 2.61 -18.66 -3.88
C ILE A 222 2.03 -19.34 -2.64
N LEU A 223 0.81 -18.99 -2.25
CA LEU A 223 0.06 -19.56 -1.12
C LEU A 223 -1.35 -19.99 -1.53
N ALA A 224 -1.85 -21.08 -0.95
CA ALA A 224 -3.24 -21.49 -1.11
C ALA A 224 -4.21 -20.44 -0.55
N ASP A 225 -3.81 -19.69 0.47
CA ASP A 225 -4.59 -18.63 1.10
C ASP A 225 -4.93 -17.48 0.11
N GLN A 226 -4.14 -17.29 -0.92
CA GLN A 226 -4.44 -16.32 -1.99
C GLN A 226 -5.74 -16.68 -2.72
N GLN A 227 -6.06 -17.97 -2.82
CA GLN A 227 -7.35 -18.44 -3.31
C GLN A 227 -8.41 -18.46 -2.19
N LEU A 228 -8.17 -19.26 -1.14
CA LEU A 228 -9.21 -19.57 -0.15
C LEU A 228 -9.59 -18.36 0.71
N VAL A 229 -8.64 -17.51 1.04
CA VAL A 229 -8.84 -16.38 1.94
C VAL A 229 -9.02 -15.09 1.15
N VAL A 230 -8.07 -14.75 0.26
CA VAL A 230 -8.09 -13.45 -0.43
C VAL A 230 -9.22 -13.39 -1.45
N ARG A 231 -9.38 -14.42 -2.30
CA ARG A 231 -10.44 -14.47 -3.31
C ARG A 231 -11.78 -14.89 -2.72
N ASP A 232 -11.83 -16.10 -2.12
CA ASP A 232 -13.12 -16.76 -1.84
C ASP A 232 -13.80 -16.18 -0.60
N TYR A 233 -13.03 -15.68 0.39
CA TYR A 233 -13.59 -15.07 1.60
C TYR A 233 -13.66 -13.55 1.52
N TYR A 234 -12.56 -12.86 1.16
CA TYR A 234 -12.54 -11.40 1.14
C TYR A 234 -13.04 -10.80 -0.18
N HIS A 235 -13.01 -11.54 -1.29
CA HIS A 235 -13.42 -11.10 -2.63
C HIS A 235 -12.61 -9.90 -3.12
N ALA A 236 -11.28 -9.96 -2.99
CA ALA A 236 -10.41 -8.89 -3.44
C ALA A 236 -10.55 -8.66 -4.95
N SER A 237 -10.85 -7.41 -5.34
CA SER A 237 -11.08 -7.00 -6.72
C SER A 237 -9.95 -6.15 -7.32
N LEU A 238 -9.10 -5.55 -6.47
CA LEU A 238 -7.84 -4.91 -6.83
C LEU A 238 -6.69 -5.64 -6.13
N VAL A 239 -5.59 -5.88 -6.83
CA VAL A 239 -4.39 -6.51 -6.25
C VAL A 239 -3.17 -5.66 -6.48
N VAL A 240 -2.37 -5.42 -5.43
CA VAL A 240 -0.98 -4.97 -5.52
C VAL A 240 -0.12 -6.20 -5.35
N MET A 241 0.59 -6.62 -6.43
CA MET A 241 1.33 -7.89 -6.48
C MET A 241 2.82 -7.68 -6.66
N ASN A 242 3.62 -8.24 -5.74
CA ASN A 242 5.07 -8.33 -5.89
C ASN A 242 5.42 -9.22 -7.09
N MET A 243 6.45 -8.85 -7.87
CA MET A 243 6.85 -9.62 -9.06
C MET A 243 8.35 -9.53 -9.37
N GLY A 244 9.17 -9.15 -8.35
CA GLY A 244 10.55 -8.74 -8.53
C GLY A 244 11.57 -9.84 -8.76
N ASP A 245 11.20 -11.12 -8.50
CA ASP A 245 12.09 -12.30 -8.59
C ASP A 245 13.28 -12.27 -7.60
N GLY A 246 13.90 -13.41 -7.39
CA GLY A 246 15.06 -13.56 -6.53
C GLY A 246 14.75 -13.59 -5.02
N PHE A 247 13.93 -12.68 -4.53
CA PHE A 247 13.51 -12.59 -3.13
C PHE A 247 12.00 -12.85 -2.95
N THR A 248 11.23 -12.72 -4.01
CA THR A 248 9.78 -12.87 -4.04
C THR A 248 9.34 -13.69 -5.25
N THR A 249 8.02 -13.78 -5.52
CA THR A 249 7.57 -14.32 -6.82
C THR A 249 8.20 -13.56 -7.98
N GLY A 250 8.60 -14.31 -9.01
CA GLY A 250 8.95 -13.75 -10.31
C GLY A 250 7.71 -13.41 -11.14
N PRO A 251 7.87 -12.82 -12.35
CA PRO A 251 6.76 -12.42 -13.20
C PRO A 251 5.78 -13.54 -13.55
N ALA A 252 6.27 -14.76 -13.79
CA ALA A 252 5.43 -15.91 -14.15
C ALA A 252 4.61 -16.42 -12.96
N GLU A 253 5.23 -16.53 -11.79
CA GLU A 253 4.60 -16.96 -10.53
C GLU A 253 3.58 -15.91 -10.06
N ALA A 254 3.92 -14.63 -10.12
CA ALA A 254 3.01 -13.54 -9.80
C ALA A 254 1.81 -13.51 -10.76
N ALA A 255 2.04 -13.72 -12.06
CA ALA A 255 0.97 -13.85 -13.05
C ALA A 255 0.08 -15.08 -12.77
N TYR A 256 0.65 -16.22 -12.34
CA TYR A 256 -0.12 -17.38 -11.90
C TYR A 256 -1.03 -17.02 -10.70
N VAL A 257 -0.48 -16.34 -9.69
CA VAL A 257 -1.26 -15.91 -8.52
C VAL A 257 -2.47 -15.08 -8.93
N VAL A 258 -2.28 -14.03 -9.75
CA VAL A 258 -3.39 -13.14 -10.12
C VAL A 258 -4.33 -13.79 -11.13
N ASN A 259 -3.84 -14.60 -12.06
CA ASN A 259 -4.66 -15.24 -13.09
C ASN A 259 -5.50 -16.40 -12.57
N GLU A 260 -4.94 -17.22 -11.67
CA GLU A 260 -5.56 -18.49 -11.29
C GLU A 260 -6.02 -18.52 -9.83
N LEU A 261 -5.31 -17.85 -8.92
CA LEU A 261 -5.66 -17.88 -7.49
C LEU A 261 -6.57 -16.71 -7.10
N VAL A 262 -6.17 -15.47 -7.28
CA VAL A 262 -6.96 -14.32 -6.80
C VAL A 262 -8.03 -13.88 -7.80
N LYS A 263 -7.74 -13.83 -9.08
CA LYS A 263 -8.65 -13.43 -10.18
C LYS A 263 -9.31 -12.06 -9.97
N PRO A 264 -8.53 -10.99 -9.71
CA PRO A 264 -9.07 -9.65 -9.48
C PRO A 264 -9.59 -9.01 -10.77
N ALA A 265 -10.30 -7.88 -10.65
CA ALA A 265 -10.70 -7.05 -11.79
C ALA A 265 -9.49 -6.31 -12.39
N SER A 266 -8.49 -5.95 -11.57
CA SER A 266 -7.25 -5.31 -12.02
C SER A 266 -6.09 -5.56 -11.06
N VAL A 267 -4.86 -5.33 -11.54
CA VAL A 267 -3.63 -5.53 -10.79
C VAL A 267 -2.67 -4.35 -10.95
N ILE A 268 -1.96 -4.03 -9.88
CA ILE A 268 -0.84 -3.08 -9.85
C ILE A 268 0.42 -3.92 -9.55
N PRO A 269 1.42 -4.00 -10.45
CA PRO A 269 2.70 -4.62 -10.14
C PRO A 269 3.43 -3.85 -9.06
N SER A 270 4.16 -4.53 -8.20
CA SER A 270 4.96 -3.94 -7.14
C SER A 270 6.30 -4.64 -7.01
N HIS A 271 7.24 -4.05 -6.30
CA HIS A 271 8.52 -4.67 -5.93
C HIS A 271 9.31 -5.20 -7.15
N ALA A 272 9.53 -4.34 -8.17
CA ALA A 272 10.18 -4.75 -9.42
C ALA A 272 11.65 -5.17 -9.25
N ASN A 273 12.38 -4.57 -8.31
CA ASN A 273 13.83 -4.72 -8.14
C ASN A 273 14.63 -4.43 -9.42
N GLU A 274 14.08 -3.56 -10.27
CA GLU A 274 14.69 -3.12 -11.54
C GLU A 274 14.08 -1.79 -11.99
N ILE A 275 14.64 -1.21 -13.03
CA ILE A 275 13.99 -0.10 -13.75
C ILE A 275 12.83 -0.71 -14.56
N GLY A 276 11.60 -0.50 -14.12
CA GLY A 276 10.39 -1.00 -14.80
C GLY A 276 9.97 -0.15 -15.98
N THR A 277 10.23 1.17 -15.93
CA THR A 277 9.85 2.12 -16.97
C THR A 277 11.00 3.06 -17.36
N VAL A 278 10.91 3.64 -18.56
CA VAL A 278 11.74 4.73 -19.05
C VAL A 278 10.83 5.70 -19.80
N ASP A 279 10.88 6.98 -19.46
CA ASP A 279 9.98 8.03 -19.97
C ASP A 279 8.48 7.64 -19.79
N GLY A 280 8.16 7.07 -18.62
CA GLY A 280 6.81 6.61 -18.26
C GLY A 280 6.30 5.39 -19.04
N LYS A 281 7.13 4.76 -19.86
CA LYS A 281 6.77 3.59 -20.68
C LYS A 281 7.46 2.33 -20.17
N LEU A 282 6.80 1.19 -20.29
CA LEU A 282 7.40 -0.11 -19.97
C LEU A 282 8.75 -0.27 -20.66
N ARG A 283 9.77 -0.59 -19.87
CA ARG A 283 11.11 -0.89 -20.40
C ARG A 283 11.11 -2.24 -21.10
N PRO A 284 11.46 -2.32 -22.39
CA PRO A 284 11.52 -3.59 -23.12
C PRO A 284 12.45 -4.60 -22.46
N GLY A 285 11.99 -5.85 -22.35
CA GLY A 285 12.74 -6.95 -21.72
C GLY A 285 12.80 -6.91 -20.20
N SER A 286 12.07 -6.00 -19.55
CA SER A 286 11.96 -5.93 -18.09
C SER A 286 11.05 -7.05 -17.54
N LYS A 287 11.25 -7.39 -16.25
CA LYS A 287 10.33 -8.25 -15.49
C LYS A 287 8.94 -7.64 -15.41
N THR A 288 8.86 -6.32 -15.28
CA THR A 288 7.60 -5.57 -15.29
C THR A 288 6.85 -5.77 -16.62
N GLU A 289 7.54 -5.68 -17.76
CA GLU A 289 6.94 -5.96 -19.06
C GLU A 289 6.49 -7.43 -19.17
N ALA A 290 7.32 -8.37 -18.71
CA ALA A 290 6.99 -9.80 -18.72
C ALA A 290 5.73 -10.09 -17.89
N PHE A 291 5.60 -9.50 -16.69
CA PHE A 291 4.42 -9.63 -15.84
C PHE A 291 3.17 -9.04 -16.51
N VAL A 292 3.25 -7.79 -17.00
CA VAL A 292 2.12 -7.11 -17.66
C VAL A 292 1.62 -7.88 -18.88
N LYS A 293 2.52 -8.53 -19.65
CA LYS A 293 2.14 -9.38 -20.79
C LYS A 293 1.53 -10.72 -20.38
N ALA A 294 1.88 -11.24 -19.18
CA ALA A 294 1.44 -12.57 -18.73
C ALA A 294 0.07 -12.54 -18.02
N VAL A 295 -0.35 -11.42 -17.48
CA VAL A 295 -1.64 -11.30 -16.77
C VAL A 295 -2.82 -11.19 -17.73
N LYS A 296 -3.97 -11.74 -17.32
CA LYS A 296 -5.21 -11.81 -18.13
C LYS A 296 -6.19 -10.66 -17.87
N MET A 297 -5.91 -9.80 -16.89
CA MET A 297 -6.70 -8.63 -16.52
C MET A 297 -5.89 -7.36 -16.76
N PRO A 298 -6.52 -6.17 -16.74
CA PRO A 298 -5.80 -4.90 -16.80
C PRO A 298 -4.72 -4.80 -15.72
N ALA A 299 -3.49 -4.47 -16.13
CA ALA A 299 -2.36 -4.21 -15.25
C ALA A 299 -1.95 -2.75 -15.37
N TYR A 300 -1.89 -2.05 -14.25
CA TYR A 300 -1.58 -0.62 -14.19
C TYR A 300 -0.24 -0.40 -13.51
N VAL A 301 0.74 0.05 -14.28
CA VAL A 301 2.11 0.28 -13.77
C VAL A 301 2.11 1.49 -12.85
N PRO A 302 2.63 1.37 -11.60
CA PRO A 302 2.56 2.43 -10.60
C PRO A 302 3.62 3.51 -10.85
N LEU A 303 3.35 4.43 -11.77
CA LEU A 303 4.23 5.56 -12.04
C LEU A 303 4.21 6.54 -10.85
N SER A 304 5.38 6.86 -10.31
CA SER A 304 5.51 7.75 -9.16
C SER A 304 4.80 9.09 -9.37
N GLY A 305 4.00 9.52 -8.40
CA GLY A 305 3.24 10.77 -8.45
C GLY A 305 1.95 10.71 -9.27
N HIS A 306 1.71 9.68 -10.08
CA HIS A 306 0.51 9.55 -10.91
C HIS A 306 -0.61 8.84 -10.14
N THR A 307 -1.68 9.55 -9.83
CA THR A 307 -2.82 8.99 -9.10
C THR A 307 -3.73 8.21 -10.04
N MET A 308 -3.99 6.96 -9.69
CA MET A 308 -5.00 6.09 -10.29
C MET A 308 -6.27 6.09 -9.42
N GLU A 309 -7.45 6.02 -10.03
CA GLU A 309 -8.72 5.97 -9.31
C GLU A 309 -9.48 4.70 -9.62
N PHE A 310 -9.93 3.99 -8.58
CA PHE A 310 -10.62 2.71 -8.71
C PHE A 310 -12.04 2.77 -8.15
N ASP A 311 -12.98 2.20 -8.90
CA ASP A 311 -14.37 2.02 -8.46
C ASP A 311 -14.52 0.85 -7.46
N ALA A 312 -15.74 0.65 -6.97
CA ALA A 312 -16.07 -0.45 -6.03
C ALA A 312 -15.78 -1.86 -6.60
N ALA A 313 -15.80 -2.02 -7.92
CA ALA A 313 -15.54 -3.29 -8.58
C ALA A 313 -14.04 -3.52 -8.86
N GLY A 314 -13.16 -2.58 -8.48
CA GLY A 314 -11.72 -2.67 -8.72
C GLY A 314 -11.33 -2.30 -10.15
N LYS A 315 -12.21 -1.67 -10.92
CA LYS A 315 -11.89 -1.18 -12.27
C LYS A 315 -11.35 0.24 -12.20
N CYS A 316 -10.38 0.55 -13.04
CA CYS A 316 -9.89 1.91 -13.16
C CYS A 316 -10.96 2.83 -13.73
N ALA A 317 -11.22 3.91 -13.02
CA ALA A 317 -12.16 4.97 -13.43
C ALA A 317 -11.42 6.17 -14.02
N ALA A 318 -10.19 6.45 -13.57
CA ALA A 318 -9.35 7.56 -14.06
C ALA A 318 -7.87 7.33 -13.73
N GLY A 319 -6.98 7.96 -14.48
CA GLY A 319 -5.54 8.07 -14.17
C GLY A 319 -4.72 6.79 -14.41
N CYS A 320 -5.23 5.79 -15.14
CA CYS A 320 -4.51 4.52 -15.36
C CYS A 320 -3.86 4.41 -16.75
#